data_76242cceec34490c4afe52d71f6ade26
#
_entry.id   76242cceec34490c4afe52d71f6ade26
#
_cell.length_a   1.000
_cell.length_b   1.000
_cell.length_c   1.000
_cell.angle_alpha   90.00
_cell.angle_beta   90.00
_cell.angle_gamma   90.00
#
_symmetry.space_group_name_H-M   'P 1'
#
loop_
_entity.id
_entity.type
_entity.pdbx_description
1 polymer ?
#
loop_
_entity_poly.entity_id
_entity_poly.type
_entity_poly.pdbx_seq_one_letter_code
_entity_poly.pdbx_strand_id
1 'polypeptide(L)'
;MNIIKLFFLIYFIQNPYDIIPTDALKKITNHDKNSILIDVRTKEELDEIKIEGVINIDFYSDEFENDLLNLDRHKRYYLICRSGRRSGIATSFMRDNGFKEVYNIKGGMVEWQNSNLSLKIKKGH
;
A
#
# COMPACT_ATOMS: atom_id res chain seq x y z
N MET A 1 -34.15 -8.28 -4.47
CA MET A 1 -33.20 -8.08 -3.35
C MET A 1 -33.59 -6.81 -2.61
N ASN A 2 -33.77 -6.86 -1.29
CA ASN A 2 -34.07 -5.64 -0.56
C ASN A 2 -32.81 -4.80 -0.30
N ILE A 3 -33.01 -3.53 0.01
CA ILE A 3 -31.91 -2.56 0.21
C ILE A 3 -30.93 -3.01 1.30
N ILE A 4 -31.43 -3.63 2.38
CA ILE A 4 -30.59 -4.10 3.49
C ILE A 4 -29.60 -5.17 3.03
N LYS A 5 -30.06 -6.13 2.23
CA LYS A 5 -29.19 -7.17 1.66
C LYS A 5 -28.13 -6.59 0.72
N LEU A 6 -28.52 -5.56 -0.04
CA LEU A 6 -27.59 -4.87 -0.94
C LEU A 6 -26.48 -4.16 -0.14
N PHE A 7 -26.81 -3.48 0.97
CA PHE A 7 -25.83 -2.85 1.83
C PHE A 7 -24.86 -3.86 2.45
N PHE A 8 -25.36 -5.00 2.93
CA PHE A 8 -24.49 -6.05 3.43
C PHE A 8 -23.55 -6.59 2.35
N LEU A 9 -24.06 -6.77 1.14
CA LEU A 9 -23.26 -7.24 0.02
C LEU A 9 -22.11 -6.25 -0.31
N ILE A 10 -22.42 -4.95 -0.35
CA ILE A 10 -21.41 -3.90 -0.60
C ILE A 10 -20.36 -3.85 0.52
N TYR A 11 -20.80 -4.02 1.77
CA TYR A 11 -19.89 -4.02 2.93
C TYR A 11 -18.87 -5.16 2.86
N PHE A 12 -19.25 -6.31 2.34
CA PHE A 12 -18.38 -7.48 2.21
C PHE A 12 -17.63 -7.55 0.88
N ILE A 13 -17.90 -6.64 -0.08
CA ILE A 13 -17.11 -6.59 -1.31
C ILE A 13 -15.70 -6.12 -0.97
N GLN A 14 -14.76 -7.03 -1.13
CA GLN A 14 -13.35 -6.75 -0.94
C GLN A 14 -12.85 -5.83 -2.05
N ASN A 15 -12.08 -4.79 -1.69
CA ASN A 15 -11.43 -3.94 -2.69
C ASN A 15 -10.45 -4.81 -3.50
N PRO A 16 -10.59 -4.88 -4.84
CA PRO A 16 -9.74 -5.76 -5.66
C PRO A 16 -8.26 -5.36 -5.64
N TYR A 17 -7.95 -4.16 -5.17
CA TYR A 17 -6.57 -3.66 -5.10
C TYR A 17 -5.96 -3.80 -3.71
N ASP A 18 -6.69 -4.38 -2.77
CA ASP A 18 -6.15 -4.73 -1.46
C ASP A 18 -5.38 -6.04 -1.54
N ILE A 19 -4.24 -6.06 -0.86
CA ILE A 19 -3.42 -7.27 -0.72
C ILE A 19 -3.07 -7.44 0.77
N ILE A 20 -3.19 -8.66 1.28
CA ILE A 20 -2.78 -8.92 2.67
C ILE A 20 -1.26 -8.83 2.81
N PRO A 21 -0.75 -8.44 4.00
CA PRO A 21 0.70 -8.22 4.20
C PRO A 21 1.59 -9.41 3.82
N THR A 22 1.19 -10.62 4.15
CA THR A 22 1.98 -11.83 3.82
C THR A 22 2.14 -12.02 2.32
N ASP A 23 1.10 -11.78 1.54
CA ASP A 23 1.15 -11.88 0.08
C ASP A 23 1.96 -10.73 -0.52
N ALA A 24 1.83 -9.53 0.03
CA ALA A 24 2.63 -8.39 -0.39
C ALA A 24 4.13 -8.66 -0.17
N LEU A 25 4.49 -9.15 1.00
CA LEU A 25 5.89 -9.48 1.32
C LEU A 25 6.45 -10.52 0.33
N LYS A 26 5.69 -11.58 0.05
CA LYS A 26 6.10 -12.60 -0.94
C LYS A 26 6.35 -11.99 -2.31
N LYS A 27 5.45 -11.16 -2.78
CA LYS A 27 5.57 -10.52 -4.10
C LYS A 27 6.75 -9.57 -4.16
N ILE A 28 6.97 -8.78 -3.11
CA ILE A 28 8.11 -7.84 -3.04
C ILE A 28 9.43 -8.59 -3.00
N THR A 29 9.51 -9.70 -2.25
CA THR A 29 10.76 -10.46 -2.11
C THR A 29 11.07 -11.37 -3.30
N ASN A 30 10.03 -11.94 -3.93
CA ASN A 30 10.20 -12.91 -5.03
C ASN A 30 10.25 -12.24 -6.39
N HIS A 31 9.79 -11.03 -6.50
CA HIS A 31 9.76 -10.31 -7.75
C HIS A 31 10.79 -9.21 -7.77
N ASP A 32 11.09 -8.91 -8.92
CA ASP A 32 12.12 -8.15 -9.54
C ASP A 32 12.32 -6.75 -8.92
N LYS A 33 13.31 -6.11 -9.48
CA LYS A 33 13.70 -4.74 -9.18
C LYS A 33 12.59 -3.69 -9.40
N ASN A 34 11.45 -4.11 -9.98
CA ASN A 34 10.35 -3.22 -10.33
C ASN A 34 9.26 -3.14 -9.26
N SER A 35 9.38 -3.91 -8.17
CA SER A 35 8.46 -3.85 -7.04
C SER A 35 8.96 -2.85 -6.01
N ILE A 36 8.13 -1.86 -5.70
CA ILE A 36 8.48 -0.76 -4.80
C ILE A 36 7.45 -0.67 -3.69
N LEU A 37 7.93 -0.61 -2.46
CA LEU A 37 7.09 -0.37 -1.29
C LEU A 37 7.14 1.11 -0.93
N ILE A 38 5.98 1.75 -0.92
CA ILE A 38 5.82 3.16 -0.54
C ILE A 38 5.06 3.24 0.78
N ASP A 39 5.66 3.90 1.76
CA ASP A 39 5.02 4.22 3.02
C ASP A 39 4.49 5.65 2.95
N VAL A 40 3.17 5.81 3.05
CA VAL A 40 2.54 7.13 2.95
C VAL A 40 2.27 7.77 4.32
N ARG A 41 2.87 7.22 5.38
CA ARG A 41 2.79 7.80 6.71
C ARG A 41 3.68 9.03 6.86
N THR A 42 3.51 9.75 7.95
CA THR A 42 4.37 10.88 8.28
C THR A 42 5.77 10.40 8.68
N LYS A 43 6.74 11.31 8.60
CA LYS A 43 8.11 11.03 9.05
C LYS A 43 8.16 10.63 10.53
N GLU A 44 7.35 11.28 11.36
CA GLU A 44 7.27 10.98 12.79
C GLU A 44 6.80 9.54 13.04
N GLU A 45 5.83 9.08 12.26
CA GLU A 45 5.38 7.67 12.33
C GLU A 45 6.49 6.70 11.90
N LEU A 46 7.24 7.03 10.86
CA LEU A 46 8.36 6.21 10.39
C LEU A 46 9.51 6.17 11.40
N ASP A 47 9.76 7.27 12.10
CA ASP A 47 10.81 7.33 13.13
C ASP A 47 10.52 6.38 14.30
N GLU A 48 9.25 6.10 14.60
CA GLU A 48 8.87 5.12 15.61
C GLU A 48 9.10 3.69 15.14
N ILE A 49 8.60 3.36 13.96
CA ILE A 49 8.75 2.05 13.36
C ILE A 49 8.56 2.15 11.85
N LYS A 50 9.42 1.50 11.09
CA LYS A 50 9.29 1.44 9.63
C LYS A 50 9.82 0.11 9.08
N ILE A 51 9.38 -0.23 7.89
CA ILE A 51 9.98 -1.28 7.09
C ILE A 51 11.21 -0.69 6.39
N GLU A 52 12.37 -1.32 6.52
CA GLU A 52 13.59 -0.82 5.90
C GLU A 52 13.50 -0.85 4.37
N GLY A 53 14.02 0.18 3.74
CA GLY A 53 14.07 0.27 2.28
C GLY A 53 12.81 0.83 1.64
N VAL A 54 11.84 1.29 2.42
CA VAL A 54 10.64 1.93 1.87
C VAL A 54 10.97 3.31 1.33
N ILE A 55 10.22 3.73 0.32
CA ILE A 55 10.15 5.14 -0.08
C ILE A 55 9.07 5.79 0.77
N ASN A 56 9.37 6.91 1.40
CA ASN A 56 8.38 7.66 2.15
C ASN A 56 7.85 8.82 1.32
N ILE A 57 6.54 8.83 1.10
CA ILE A 57 5.82 9.95 0.49
C ILE A 57 4.67 10.28 1.43
N ASP A 58 4.82 11.34 2.20
CA ASP A 58 3.87 11.72 3.26
C ASP A 58 2.53 12.16 2.67
N PHE A 59 1.47 11.44 3.04
CA PHE A 59 0.09 11.70 2.61
C PHE A 59 -0.37 13.14 2.89
N TYR A 60 0.15 13.77 3.94
CA TYR A 60 -0.23 15.13 4.34
C TYR A 60 0.66 16.22 3.75
N SER A 61 1.66 15.85 2.96
CA SER A 61 2.49 16.83 2.27
C SER A 61 1.71 17.54 1.17
N ASP A 62 1.96 18.83 0.99
CA ASP A 62 1.38 19.60 -0.12
C ASP A 62 1.82 19.06 -1.50
N GLU A 63 2.96 18.38 -1.56
CA GLU A 63 3.51 17.79 -2.78
C GLU A 63 3.10 16.32 -3.00
N PHE A 64 2.22 15.78 -2.15
CA PHE A 64 1.89 14.35 -2.17
C PHE A 64 1.42 13.87 -3.55
N GLU A 65 0.45 14.54 -4.14
CA GLU A 65 -0.08 14.15 -5.45
C GLU A 65 0.99 14.28 -6.54
N ASN A 66 1.75 15.38 -6.55
CA ASN A 66 2.82 15.59 -7.51
C ASN A 66 3.91 14.53 -7.40
N ASP A 67 4.30 14.17 -6.18
CA ASP A 67 5.30 13.14 -5.94
C ASP A 67 4.84 11.79 -6.48
N LEU A 68 3.57 11.43 -6.26
CA LEU A 68 3.00 10.21 -6.82
C LEU A 68 2.96 10.24 -8.35
N LEU A 69 2.53 11.35 -8.95
CA LEU A 69 2.41 11.48 -10.40
C LEU A 69 3.77 11.43 -11.12
N ASN A 70 4.85 11.78 -10.43
CA ASN A 70 6.20 11.73 -10.99
C ASN A 70 6.84 10.33 -10.94
N LEU A 71 6.19 9.36 -10.33
CA LEU A 71 6.68 7.98 -10.31
C LEU A 71 6.54 7.32 -11.68
N ASP A 72 7.37 6.30 -11.91
CA ASP A 72 7.34 5.51 -13.14
C ASP A 72 6.09 4.62 -13.18
N ARG A 73 5.24 4.80 -14.19
CA ARG A 73 3.98 4.05 -14.34
C ARG A 73 4.17 2.59 -14.72
N HIS A 74 5.36 2.21 -15.11
CA HIS A 74 5.67 0.84 -15.53
C HIS A 74 6.17 -0.06 -14.39
N LYS A 75 6.32 0.51 -13.19
CA LYS A 75 6.71 -0.25 -12.00
C LYS A 75 5.49 -0.71 -11.22
N ARG A 76 5.71 -1.63 -10.32
CA ARG A 76 4.69 -2.19 -9.43
C ARG A 76 4.86 -1.58 -8.05
N TYR A 77 3.76 -1.07 -7.49
CA TYR A 77 3.78 -0.35 -6.22
C TYR A 77 2.90 -1.03 -5.19
N TYR A 78 3.42 -1.14 -3.98
CA TYR A 78 2.68 -1.58 -2.80
C TYR A 78 2.71 -0.42 -1.81
N LEU A 79 1.52 0.06 -1.43
CA LEU A 79 1.38 1.24 -0.58
C LEU A 79 0.94 0.81 0.81
N ILE A 80 1.59 1.36 1.83
CA ILE A 80 1.28 1.06 3.21
C ILE A 80 1.09 2.36 4.01
N CYS A 81 0.13 2.33 4.93
CA CYS A 81 0.01 3.33 5.98
C CYS A 81 -0.20 2.61 7.30
N ARG A 82 -0.77 3.27 8.30
CA ARG A 82 -1.01 2.61 9.59
C ARG A 82 -2.08 1.54 9.51
N SER A 83 -3.24 1.86 8.92
CA SER A 83 -4.45 1.02 8.95
C SER A 83 -4.98 0.64 7.57
N GLY A 84 -4.42 1.16 6.49
CA GLY A 84 -4.87 0.93 5.13
C GLY A 84 -5.74 2.02 4.53
N ARG A 85 -6.16 3.04 5.29
CA ARG A 85 -7.03 4.11 4.79
C ARG A 85 -6.30 5.08 3.86
N ARG A 86 -5.24 5.71 4.33
CA ARG A 86 -4.46 6.68 3.53
C ARG A 86 -3.86 6.02 2.29
N SER A 87 -3.28 4.85 2.46
CA SER A 87 -2.70 4.08 1.37
C SER A 87 -3.75 3.60 0.36
N GLY A 88 -4.97 3.29 0.83
CA GLY A 88 -6.08 2.96 -0.05
C GLY A 88 -6.50 4.14 -0.93
N ILE A 89 -6.58 5.34 -0.36
CA ILE A 89 -6.86 6.57 -1.11
C ILE A 89 -5.77 6.83 -2.15
N ALA A 90 -4.50 6.69 -1.76
CA ALA A 90 -3.36 6.87 -2.66
C ALA A 90 -3.36 5.84 -3.79
N THR A 91 -3.69 4.58 -3.49
CA THR A 91 -3.80 3.51 -4.50
C THR A 91 -4.84 3.87 -5.56
N SER A 92 -6.02 4.30 -5.14
CA SER A 92 -7.09 4.72 -6.06
C SER A 92 -6.66 5.92 -6.91
N PHE A 93 -6.02 6.91 -6.29
CA PHE A 93 -5.51 8.08 -7.00
C PHE A 93 -4.49 7.69 -8.08
N MET A 94 -3.55 6.84 -7.76
CA MET A 94 -2.54 6.37 -8.72
C MET A 94 -3.18 5.61 -9.88
N ARG A 95 -4.11 4.69 -9.59
CA ARG A 95 -4.79 3.94 -10.64
C ARG A 95 -5.61 4.84 -11.55
N ASP A 96 -6.28 5.84 -11.01
CA ASP A 96 -7.03 6.83 -11.80
C ASP A 96 -6.11 7.68 -12.70
N ASN A 97 -4.82 7.72 -12.40
CA ASN A 97 -3.81 8.47 -13.14
C ASN A 97 -2.86 7.59 -13.96
N GLY A 98 -3.30 6.38 -14.33
CA GLY A 98 -2.62 5.54 -15.32
C GLY A 98 -1.58 4.56 -14.76
N PHE A 99 -1.50 4.42 -13.44
CA PHE A 99 -0.69 3.37 -12.82
C PHE A 99 -1.48 2.06 -12.81
N LYS A 100 -1.00 1.02 -13.45
CA LYS A 100 -1.74 -0.24 -13.63
C LYS A 100 -1.49 -1.24 -12.52
N GLU A 101 -0.32 -1.19 -11.89
CA GLU A 101 0.11 -2.15 -10.88
C GLU A 101 0.35 -1.44 -9.54
N VAL A 102 -0.74 -1.08 -8.87
CA VAL A 102 -0.70 -0.45 -7.54
C VAL A 102 -1.65 -1.18 -6.62
N TYR A 103 -1.16 -1.54 -5.45
CA TYR A 103 -1.89 -2.33 -4.46
C TYR A 103 -1.79 -1.69 -3.09
N ASN A 104 -2.89 -1.73 -2.36
CA ASN A 104 -2.97 -1.27 -0.97
C ASN A 104 -2.70 -2.44 -0.03
N ILE A 105 -1.74 -2.30 0.87
CA ILE A 105 -1.50 -3.32 1.91
C ILE A 105 -2.60 -3.21 2.96
N LYS A 106 -3.51 -4.17 2.93
CA LYS A 106 -4.69 -4.22 3.78
C LYS A 106 -4.31 -4.26 5.25
N GLY A 107 -4.91 -3.35 6.02
CA GLY A 107 -4.64 -3.26 7.45
C GLY A 107 -3.33 -2.57 7.82
N GLY A 108 -2.51 -2.23 6.83
CA GLY A 108 -1.30 -1.42 7.00
C GLY A 108 -0.28 -2.00 7.97
N MET A 109 0.45 -1.10 8.64
CA MET A 109 1.49 -1.48 9.61
C MET A 109 0.92 -2.28 10.77
N VAL A 110 -0.32 -2.01 11.19
CA VAL A 110 -0.97 -2.77 12.27
C VAL A 110 -1.04 -4.25 11.91
N GLU A 111 -1.54 -4.56 10.72
CA GLU A 111 -1.67 -5.94 10.28
C GLU A 111 -0.32 -6.57 9.93
N TRP A 112 0.59 -5.78 9.38
CA TRP A 112 1.97 -6.22 9.12
C TRP A 112 2.63 -6.73 10.41
N GLN A 113 2.52 -5.98 11.49
CA GLN A 113 3.07 -6.34 12.80
C GLN A 113 2.33 -7.52 13.43
N ASN A 114 1.00 -7.54 13.35
CA ASN A 114 0.19 -8.66 13.85
C ASN A 114 0.52 -9.99 13.16
N SER A 115 0.98 -9.92 11.92
CA SER A 115 1.39 -11.09 11.14
C SER A 115 2.85 -11.48 11.39
N ASN A 116 3.53 -10.82 12.31
CA ASN A 116 4.93 -11.05 12.67
C ASN A 116 5.90 -11.02 11.48
N LEU A 117 5.64 -10.17 10.52
CA LEU A 117 6.47 -10.04 9.33
C LEU A 117 7.72 -9.22 9.62
N SER A 118 8.80 -9.56 8.92
CA SER A 118 10.06 -8.84 9.04
C SER A 118 9.91 -7.37 8.63
N LEU A 119 10.59 -6.50 9.37
CA LEU A 119 10.77 -5.08 9.00
C LEU A 119 11.96 -4.89 8.06
N LYS A 120 12.70 -5.97 7.77
CA LYS A 120 13.82 -5.97 6.82
C LYS A 120 13.44 -6.86 5.65
N ILE A 121 13.17 -6.23 4.51
CA ILE A 121 12.81 -6.97 3.31
C ILE A 121 14.09 -7.27 2.52
N LYS A 122 14.39 -8.57 2.35
CA LYS A 122 15.45 -9.04 1.45
C LYS A 122 14.81 -9.34 0.09
N LYS A 123 15.15 -8.54 -0.91
CA LYS A 123 14.72 -8.82 -2.28
C LYS A 123 15.54 -9.97 -2.84
N GLY A 124 14.87 -10.89 -3.54
CA GLY A 124 15.53 -11.94 -4.32
C GLY A 124 16.37 -11.33 -5.44
N HIS A 125 17.45 -12.00 -5.80
CA HIS A 125 18.35 -11.58 -6.88
C HIS A 125 17.78 -11.94 -8.24
#